data_2882a596d19ca472bc382c6d350b5f6e
#
_entry.id   2882a596d19ca472bc382c6d350b5f6e
#
_cell.length_a   1.000
_cell.length_b   1.000
_cell.length_c   1.000
_cell.angle_alpha   90.00
_cell.angle_beta   90.00
_cell.angle_gamma   90.00
#
_symmetry.space_group_name_H-M   'P 1'
#
loop_
_entity.id
_entity.type
_entity.pdbx_description
1 polymer ?
#
loop_
_entity_poly.entity_id
_entity_poly.type
_entity_poly.pdbx_seq_one_letter_code
_entity_poly.pdbx_strand_id
1 'polypeptide(L)'
;MSGHEEKPRIGVFICHCGLNIAGVVDVKEVVRYASTLPDVVIAKDHMYMCSSGGLDMIKETIKEYKLNRVVVAACTPRTHEPLFRQTCAEAGLNPYLFEMANIREHCSWVHMREPKKATEKAKDIVRMTVAKARLLRPQQDIVVSVEPSALVIGGGVSGMTAALALARQGFKVYLVEKEPELGGLLRKLNRVYPTFRKASEIVEELVRAVEAEDNIEVLTSTRVEQVKGFVGNFSVKLRRASGEEADIFVGTIVVATGAVEFEPKGLYGYGELEGVITQLQLEEMLKEGKLGKPRAVVFILCVGAREEEGPRTYCGRICCATALKNAVLIKEESPDTEIYVLYRDIQAPGKEYEELYLRARELGVKFIRYGPEKPPKVAKSGDGLEVRVYSTLLGRELILPCDLVVLSTPLVQHEDGRALSRLLKVPLGQDGFFLEAHPKLRPVEFASDGIFLCGTAHAPKPIAECVAQARAAAGKAAILMGARELRTEAITAVVDPGKCIGCGLCAELCPYGAPVIEGRKAKIREAVCKGCGTCAASCPRNAITMRHFTDEQIRAQIEALLLGR
;
A
#
# COMPACT_ATOMS: atom_id res chain seq x y z
N MET A 1 -1.50 -35.93 28.57
CA MET A 1 -0.68 -35.48 29.69
C MET A 1 -1.45 -34.35 30.37
N SER A 2 -2.01 -34.61 31.56
CA SER A 2 -2.74 -33.63 32.38
C SER A 2 -1.73 -32.64 32.97
N GLY A 3 -1.45 -31.57 32.24
CA GLY A 3 -0.69 -30.46 32.79
C GLY A 3 -1.55 -29.77 33.83
N HIS A 4 -1.10 -29.72 35.07
CA HIS A 4 -1.65 -28.84 36.08
C HIS A 4 -1.66 -27.44 35.53
N GLU A 5 -2.83 -26.85 35.25
CA GLU A 5 -2.94 -25.44 34.88
C GLU A 5 -2.40 -24.64 36.07
N GLU A 6 -1.25 -24.01 35.84
CA GLU A 6 -0.60 -23.18 36.84
C GLU A 6 -1.52 -22.01 37.19
N LYS A 7 -1.79 -21.79 38.49
CA LYS A 7 -2.67 -20.72 38.97
C LYS A 7 -2.19 -19.37 38.39
N PRO A 8 -3.09 -18.55 37.81
CA PRO A 8 -2.71 -17.25 37.28
C PRO A 8 -2.05 -16.37 38.36
N ARG A 9 -0.96 -15.71 37.97
CA ARG A 9 -0.21 -14.72 38.76
C ARG A 9 0.00 -13.49 37.88
N ILE A 10 -0.92 -12.52 38.02
CA ILE A 10 -1.06 -11.41 37.08
C ILE A 10 -0.35 -10.18 37.64
N GLY A 11 0.51 -9.56 36.82
CA GLY A 11 1.01 -8.20 37.01
C GLY A 11 0.23 -7.20 36.16
N VAL A 12 -0.23 -6.12 36.77
CA VAL A 12 -0.95 -5.05 36.07
C VAL A 12 -0.10 -3.79 36.06
N PHE A 13 0.16 -3.24 34.88
CA PHE A 13 1.01 -2.06 34.69
C PHE A 13 0.22 -0.94 34.02
N ILE A 14 0.10 0.22 34.68
CA ILE A 14 -0.75 1.32 34.26
C ILE A 14 0.10 2.51 33.82
N CYS A 15 -0.10 2.95 32.59
CA CYS A 15 0.64 4.05 31.98
C CYS A 15 -0.06 5.38 32.24
N HIS A 16 0.70 6.41 32.62
CA HIS A 16 0.20 7.79 32.65
C HIS A 16 0.08 8.39 31.25
N CYS A 17 0.93 7.95 30.30
CA CYS A 17 1.06 8.53 28.96
C CYS A 17 1.19 10.08 29.02
N GLY A 18 2.01 10.57 29.94
CA GLY A 18 2.05 11.99 30.31
C GLY A 18 0.68 12.49 30.74
N LEU A 19 0.21 13.55 30.12
CA LEU A 19 -1.13 14.11 30.39
C LEU A 19 -2.27 13.44 29.60
N ASN A 20 -1.95 12.59 28.62
CA ASN A 20 -2.99 11.98 27.76
C ASN A 20 -3.91 11.00 28.51
N ILE A 21 -3.41 10.31 29.53
CA ILE A 21 -4.20 9.45 30.41
C ILE A 21 -4.34 10.13 31.77
N ALA A 22 -3.24 10.44 32.44
CA ALA A 22 -3.25 10.96 33.81
C ALA A 22 -3.84 12.39 33.94
N GLY A 23 -3.97 13.13 32.86
CA GLY A 23 -4.70 14.41 32.87
C GLY A 23 -6.24 14.26 33.01
N VAL A 24 -6.75 13.04 32.84
CA VAL A 24 -8.20 12.75 32.86
C VAL A 24 -8.55 11.60 33.82
N VAL A 25 -7.73 10.54 33.84
CA VAL A 25 -7.91 9.34 34.66
C VAL A 25 -7.06 9.46 35.93
N ASP A 26 -7.63 9.20 37.10
CA ASP A 26 -6.85 9.00 38.34
C ASP A 26 -6.14 7.64 38.28
N VAL A 27 -4.92 7.68 37.76
CA VAL A 27 -4.10 6.47 37.57
C VAL A 27 -3.82 5.77 38.90
N LYS A 28 -3.60 6.52 39.99
CA LYS A 28 -3.34 5.93 41.32
C LYS A 28 -4.56 5.21 41.89
N GLU A 29 -5.75 5.69 41.60
CA GLU A 29 -6.98 5.02 41.96
C GLU A 29 -7.17 3.73 41.16
N VAL A 30 -6.86 3.75 39.86
CA VAL A 30 -6.91 2.54 39.02
C VAL A 30 -5.90 1.51 39.48
N VAL A 31 -4.68 1.89 39.89
CA VAL A 31 -3.67 0.98 40.48
C VAL A 31 -4.20 0.31 41.74
N ARG A 32 -4.74 1.11 42.69
CA ARG A 32 -5.33 0.54 43.92
C ARG A 32 -6.45 -0.44 43.64
N TYR A 33 -7.33 -0.09 42.70
CA TYR A 33 -8.40 -0.97 42.26
C TYR A 33 -7.88 -2.26 41.62
N ALA A 34 -6.92 -2.13 40.68
CA ALA A 34 -6.33 -3.30 39.99
C ALA A 34 -5.72 -4.31 40.98
N SER A 35 -5.11 -3.83 42.09
CA SER A 35 -4.52 -4.68 43.11
C SER A 35 -5.57 -5.52 43.89
N THR A 36 -6.86 -5.18 43.81
CA THR A 36 -7.95 -5.94 44.46
C THR A 36 -8.57 -7.01 43.57
N LEU A 37 -8.18 -7.04 42.28
CA LEU A 37 -8.76 -7.96 41.31
C LEU A 37 -8.24 -9.40 41.53
N PRO A 38 -9.06 -10.42 41.23
CA PRO A 38 -8.67 -11.81 41.39
C PRO A 38 -7.39 -12.16 40.63
N ASP A 39 -6.50 -12.92 41.31
CA ASP A 39 -5.21 -13.40 40.78
C ASP A 39 -4.20 -12.29 40.40
N VAL A 40 -4.50 -11.01 40.66
CA VAL A 40 -3.52 -9.93 40.55
C VAL A 40 -2.58 -9.99 41.76
N VAL A 41 -1.30 -10.18 41.47
CA VAL A 41 -0.24 -10.27 42.48
C VAL A 41 0.34 -8.88 42.79
N ILE A 42 0.42 -8.05 41.77
CA ILE A 42 1.00 -6.71 41.85
C ILE A 42 0.39 -5.77 40.79
N ALA A 43 0.17 -4.50 41.15
CA ALA A 43 -0.16 -3.43 40.23
C ALA A 43 0.80 -2.28 40.43
N LYS A 44 1.38 -1.76 39.35
CA LYS A 44 2.32 -0.64 39.33
C LYS A 44 1.93 0.37 38.24
N ASP A 45 2.37 1.60 38.38
CA ASP A 45 2.23 2.63 37.36
C ASP A 45 3.56 3.26 36.98
N HIS A 46 3.62 3.83 35.79
CA HIS A 46 4.78 4.53 35.29
C HIS A 46 4.38 5.68 34.34
N MET A 47 5.13 6.77 34.35
CA MET A 47 4.85 7.95 33.51
C MET A 47 4.73 7.59 32.03
N TYR A 48 5.67 6.79 31.53
CA TYR A 48 5.72 6.28 30.16
C TYR A 48 6.09 4.79 30.19
N MET A 49 5.09 3.91 30.24
CA MET A 49 5.32 2.47 30.32
C MET A 49 6.12 1.90 29.14
N CYS A 50 6.04 2.56 27.97
CA CYS A 50 6.79 2.21 26.76
C CYS A 50 8.24 2.76 26.73
N SER A 51 8.67 3.50 27.74
CA SER A 51 10.07 3.92 27.88
C SER A 51 10.95 2.79 28.41
N SER A 52 12.29 2.91 28.25
CA SER A 52 13.23 1.93 28.78
C SER A 52 12.99 1.61 30.26
N GLY A 53 12.80 2.65 31.11
CA GLY A 53 12.52 2.46 32.53
C GLY A 53 11.20 1.74 32.80
N GLY A 54 10.15 1.98 31.99
CA GLY A 54 8.89 1.24 32.10
C GLY A 54 9.01 -0.22 31.66
N LEU A 55 9.74 -0.49 30.60
CA LEU A 55 10.01 -1.85 30.10
C LEU A 55 10.86 -2.65 31.07
N ASP A 56 11.90 -2.03 31.65
CA ASP A 56 12.76 -2.67 32.65
C ASP A 56 11.96 -2.99 33.93
N MET A 57 11.10 -2.07 34.39
CA MET A 57 10.16 -2.32 35.49
C MET A 57 9.30 -3.55 35.24
N ILE A 58 8.76 -3.72 34.03
CA ILE A 58 7.95 -4.90 33.67
C ILE A 58 8.81 -6.17 33.79
N LYS A 59 10.03 -6.18 33.18
CA LYS A 59 10.93 -7.34 33.19
C LYS A 59 11.35 -7.74 34.61
N GLU A 60 11.73 -6.77 35.43
CA GLU A 60 12.11 -7.01 36.83
C GLU A 60 10.93 -7.54 37.64
N THR A 61 9.74 -6.94 37.48
CA THR A 61 8.55 -7.37 38.21
C THR A 61 8.09 -8.78 37.82
N ILE A 62 8.20 -9.17 36.54
CA ILE A 62 7.93 -10.54 36.10
C ILE A 62 8.81 -11.53 36.87
N LYS A 63 10.10 -11.26 37.00
CA LYS A 63 11.04 -12.14 37.70
C LYS A 63 10.85 -12.15 39.21
N GLU A 64 10.72 -10.95 39.80
CA GLU A 64 10.58 -10.77 41.27
C GLU A 64 9.31 -11.48 41.81
N TYR A 65 8.17 -11.25 41.14
CA TYR A 65 6.88 -11.78 41.57
C TYR A 65 6.51 -13.11 40.89
N LYS A 66 7.41 -13.68 40.06
CA LYS A 66 7.15 -14.91 39.29
C LYS A 66 5.81 -14.83 38.55
N LEU A 67 5.62 -13.74 37.82
CA LEU A 67 4.37 -13.53 37.10
C LEU A 67 4.29 -14.49 35.91
N ASN A 68 3.10 -15.03 35.67
CA ASN A 68 2.79 -15.88 34.53
C ASN A 68 1.71 -15.28 33.61
N ARG A 69 1.26 -14.04 33.91
CA ARG A 69 0.37 -13.21 33.08
C ARG A 69 0.74 -11.75 33.28
N VAL A 70 0.65 -10.97 32.22
CA VAL A 70 0.89 -9.52 32.26
C VAL A 70 -0.26 -8.77 31.58
N VAL A 71 -0.73 -7.71 32.23
CA VAL A 71 -1.70 -6.76 31.69
C VAL A 71 -1.05 -5.37 31.68
N VAL A 72 -1.03 -4.70 30.52
CA VAL A 72 -0.60 -3.31 30.41
C VAL A 72 -1.78 -2.43 30.04
N ALA A 73 -2.18 -1.54 30.96
CA ALA A 73 -3.21 -0.54 30.72
C ALA A 73 -2.57 0.76 30.23
N ALA A 74 -2.70 1.06 28.92
CA ALA A 74 -2.00 2.15 28.26
C ALA A 74 -2.77 2.68 27.04
N CYS A 75 -2.05 3.15 26.01
CA CYS A 75 -2.57 3.60 24.72
C CYS A 75 -3.01 2.42 23.83
N THR A 76 -3.19 2.69 22.53
CA THR A 76 -3.66 1.68 21.58
C THR A 76 -2.69 0.49 21.42
N PRO A 77 -3.20 -0.75 21.43
CA PRO A 77 -2.41 -1.95 21.11
C PRO A 77 -1.71 -1.86 19.74
N ARG A 78 -2.32 -1.20 18.76
CA ARG A 78 -1.77 -1.07 17.40
C ARG A 78 -0.35 -0.52 17.33
N THR A 79 0.05 0.27 18.34
CA THR A 79 1.37 0.91 18.35
C THR A 79 2.38 0.15 19.21
N HIS A 80 1.98 -0.30 20.41
CA HIS A 80 2.94 -0.75 21.42
C HIS A 80 2.74 -2.20 21.87
N GLU A 81 1.73 -2.91 21.40
CA GLU A 81 1.53 -4.31 21.76
C GLU A 81 2.74 -5.20 21.39
N PRO A 82 3.34 -5.08 20.19
CA PRO A 82 4.53 -5.85 19.85
C PRO A 82 5.72 -5.57 20.79
N LEU A 83 5.91 -4.32 21.20
CA LEU A 83 6.95 -3.92 22.13
C LEU A 83 6.79 -4.59 23.50
N PHE A 84 5.60 -4.55 24.06
CA PHE A 84 5.33 -5.17 25.36
C PHE A 84 5.35 -6.70 25.31
N ARG A 85 4.89 -7.31 24.24
CA ARG A 85 5.01 -8.75 24.01
C ARG A 85 6.47 -9.20 23.97
N GLN A 86 7.32 -8.44 23.24
CA GLN A 86 8.75 -8.71 23.20
C GLN A 86 9.38 -8.54 24.59
N THR A 87 9.02 -7.49 25.34
CA THR A 87 9.47 -7.27 26.72
C THR A 87 9.13 -8.45 27.64
N CYS A 88 7.94 -9.00 27.52
CA CYS A 88 7.53 -10.20 28.24
C CYS A 88 8.38 -11.41 27.84
N ALA A 89 8.64 -11.60 26.54
CA ALA A 89 9.49 -12.69 26.04
C ALA A 89 10.94 -12.58 26.53
N GLU A 90 11.51 -11.39 26.55
CA GLU A 90 12.85 -11.12 27.10
C GLU A 90 12.95 -11.43 28.60
N ALA A 91 11.85 -11.31 29.34
CA ALA A 91 11.76 -11.70 30.74
C ALA A 91 11.52 -13.20 30.95
N GLY A 92 11.37 -13.99 29.87
CA GLY A 92 11.09 -15.43 29.90
C GLY A 92 9.61 -15.81 29.98
N LEU A 93 8.70 -14.84 29.85
CA LEU A 93 7.25 -15.09 29.80
C LEU A 93 6.83 -15.34 28.36
N ASN A 94 5.94 -16.34 28.13
CA ASN A 94 5.37 -16.56 26.81
C ASN A 94 4.63 -15.29 26.33
N PRO A 95 4.91 -14.74 25.14
CA PRO A 95 4.38 -13.45 24.67
C PRO A 95 2.86 -13.42 24.48
N TYR A 96 2.21 -14.59 24.44
CA TYR A 96 0.75 -14.71 24.35
C TYR A 96 0.06 -14.77 25.73
N LEU A 97 0.82 -14.72 26.81
CA LEU A 97 0.32 -14.56 28.17
C LEU A 97 0.28 -13.09 28.61
N PHE A 98 0.20 -12.22 27.62
CA PHE A 98 0.12 -10.77 27.71
C PHE A 98 -1.19 -10.26 27.12
N GLU A 99 -1.76 -9.21 27.75
CA GLU A 99 -2.95 -8.53 27.25
C GLU A 99 -2.81 -7.00 27.45
N MET A 100 -3.37 -6.23 26.56
CA MET A 100 -3.30 -4.78 26.61
C MET A 100 -4.69 -4.13 26.78
N ALA A 101 -4.83 -3.29 27.81
CA ALA A 101 -6.04 -2.52 28.10
C ALA A 101 -5.91 -1.10 27.53
N ASN A 102 -6.72 -0.74 26.54
CA ASN A 102 -6.69 0.61 25.96
C ASN A 102 -7.49 1.60 26.82
N ILE A 103 -6.79 2.32 27.69
CA ILE A 103 -7.37 3.34 28.58
C ILE A 103 -7.11 4.78 28.08
N ARG A 104 -6.53 4.96 26.89
CA ARG A 104 -6.37 6.24 26.23
C ARG A 104 -7.47 6.48 25.21
N GLU A 105 -7.42 5.85 24.05
CA GLU A 105 -8.37 6.06 22.96
C GLU A 105 -9.78 5.62 23.32
N HIS A 106 -9.93 4.53 24.09
CA HIS A 106 -11.23 4.03 24.51
C HIS A 106 -11.75 4.65 25.81
N CYS A 107 -10.96 5.46 26.51
CA CYS A 107 -11.30 5.99 27.82
C CYS A 107 -10.96 7.49 27.96
N SER A 108 -9.72 7.86 28.24
CA SER A 108 -9.36 9.25 28.58
C SER A 108 -9.70 10.24 27.47
N TRP A 109 -9.50 9.90 26.22
CA TRP A 109 -9.82 10.78 25.09
C TRP A 109 -11.32 10.91 24.83
N VAL A 110 -12.08 9.84 25.05
CA VAL A 110 -13.55 9.85 24.87
C VAL A 110 -14.23 10.64 26.00
N HIS A 111 -13.66 10.62 27.21
CA HIS A 111 -14.23 11.23 28.40
C HIS A 111 -13.39 12.39 28.95
N MET A 112 -12.72 13.16 28.10
CA MET A 112 -11.81 14.26 28.50
C MET A 112 -12.46 15.27 29.45
N ARG A 113 -13.78 15.47 29.38
CA ARG A 113 -14.55 16.45 30.20
C ARG A 113 -15.22 15.81 31.41
N GLU A 114 -15.05 14.50 31.62
CA GLU A 114 -15.72 13.74 32.68
C GLU A 114 -14.72 12.86 33.45
N PRO A 115 -13.72 13.42 34.17
CA PRO A 115 -12.63 12.65 34.78
C PRO A 115 -13.08 11.51 35.70
N LYS A 116 -14.13 11.74 36.49
CA LYS A 116 -14.67 10.69 37.37
C LYS A 116 -15.20 9.50 36.59
N LYS A 117 -15.99 9.75 35.53
CA LYS A 117 -16.49 8.68 34.67
C LYS A 117 -15.35 8.00 33.89
N ALA A 118 -14.35 8.77 33.48
CA ALA A 118 -13.15 8.21 32.84
C ALA A 118 -12.42 7.25 33.77
N THR A 119 -12.24 7.62 35.04
CA THR A 119 -11.59 6.74 36.04
C THR A 119 -12.39 5.47 36.27
N GLU A 120 -13.72 5.55 36.43
CA GLU A 120 -14.56 4.35 36.56
C GLU A 120 -14.50 3.47 35.31
N LYS A 121 -14.57 4.06 34.11
CA LYS A 121 -14.42 3.30 32.87
C LYS A 121 -13.03 2.66 32.72
N ALA A 122 -11.98 3.33 33.17
CA ALA A 122 -10.63 2.74 33.18
C ALA A 122 -10.56 1.49 34.08
N LYS A 123 -11.20 1.54 35.26
CA LYS A 123 -11.34 0.36 36.15
C LYS A 123 -12.11 -0.77 35.47
N ASP A 124 -13.22 -0.45 34.78
CA ASP A 124 -13.99 -1.45 34.04
C ASP A 124 -13.14 -2.12 32.95
N ILE A 125 -12.43 -1.33 32.14
CA ILE A 125 -11.56 -1.86 31.09
C ILE A 125 -10.45 -2.76 31.69
N VAL A 126 -9.80 -2.33 32.76
CA VAL A 126 -8.76 -3.11 33.44
C VAL A 126 -9.33 -4.41 33.98
N ARG A 127 -10.52 -4.37 34.66
CA ARG A 127 -11.19 -5.54 35.19
C ARG A 127 -11.52 -6.56 34.11
N MET A 128 -12.09 -6.10 32.97
CA MET A 128 -12.39 -6.95 31.82
C MET A 128 -11.12 -7.59 31.26
N THR A 129 -10.04 -6.81 31.15
CA THR A 129 -8.76 -7.29 30.62
C THR A 129 -8.12 -8.33 31.57
N VAL A 130 -8.17 -8.11 32.88
CA VAL A 130 -7.69 -9.07 33.87
C VAL A 130 -8.52 -10.38 33.81
N ALA A 131 -9.84 -10.29 33.69
CA ALA A 131 -10.71 -11.46 33.55
C ALA A 131 -10.34 -12.31 32.31
N LYS A 132 -10.05 -11.67 31.18
CA LYS A 132 -9.53 -12.36 29.97
C LYS A 132 -8.13 -12.93 30.23
N ALA A 133 -7.23 -12.16 30.84
CA ALA A 133 -5.85 -12.58 31.10
C ALA A 133 -5.76 -13.84 31.93
N ARG A 134 -6.66 -14.06 32.85
CA ARG A 134 -6.75 -15.31 33.64
C ARG A 134 -6.93 -16.57 32.79
N LEU A 135 -7.57 -16.45 31.63
CA LEU A 135 -7.89 -17.53 30.69
C LEU A 135 -6.92 -17.62 29.49
N LEU A 136 -5.86 -16.81 29.47
CA LEU A 136 -4.86 -16.92 28.44
C LEU A 136 -4.10 -18.23 28.49
N ARG A 137 -3.81 -18.78 27.32
CA ARG A 137 -3.03 -20.01 27.17
C ARG A 137 -1.74 -19.68 26.39
N PRO A 138 -0.61 -20.31 26.75
CA PRO A 138 0.63 -20.12 26.01
C PRO A 138 0.46 -20.62 24.58
N GLN A 139 1.08 -19.91 23.64
CA GLN A 139 1.08 -20.26 22.23
C GLN A 139 2.52 -20.15 21.69
N GLN A 140 2.76 -20.72 20.53
CA GLN A 140 4.04 -20.65 19.85
C GLN A 140 3.85 -20.00 18.48
N ASP A 141 4.75 -19.09 18.12
CA ASP A 141 4.78 -18.52 16.79
C ASP A 141 4.88 -19.62 15.74
N ILE A 142 4.21 -19.38 14.62
CA ILE A 142 4.28 -20.27 13.47
C ILE A 142 5.48 -19.85 12.66
N VAL A 143 6.47 -20.74 12.55
CA VAL A 143 7.67 -20.51 11.75
C VAL A 143 7.47 -21.15 10.38
N VAL A 144 7.66 -20.33 9.32
CA VAL A 144 7.55 -20.77 7.92
C VAL A 144 8.85 -20.43 7.22
N SER A 145 9.41 -21.39 6.49
CA SER A 145 10.56 -21.12 5.62
C SER A 145 10.17 -20.16 4.50
N VAL A 146 11.11 -19.31 4.09
CA VAL A 146 10.92 -18.36 2.98
C VAL A 146 11.83 -18.76 1.84
N GLU A 147 11.25 -18.97 0.67
CA GLU A 147 11.98 -19.17 -0.58
C GLU A 147 12.75 -17.88 -0.93
N PRO A 148 14.10 -17.92 -1.08
CA PRO A 148 14.90 -16.71 -1.31
C PRO A 148 14.90 -16.26 -2.77
N SER A 149 13.73 -16.22 -3.39
CA SER A 149 13.53 -15.79 -4.77
C SER A 149 12.32 -14.88 -4.90
N ALA A 150 12.31 -14.04 -5.93
CA ALA A 150 11.27 -13.05 -6.17
C ALA A 150 10.68 -13.16 -7.57
N LEU A 151 9.38 -12.93 -7.70
CA LEU A 151 8.71 -12.63 -8.95
C LEU A 151 8.51 -11.12 -9.08
N VAL A 152 8.95 -10.54 -10.18
CA VAL A 152 8.66 -9.15 -10.56
C VAL A 152 7.74 -9.17 -11.78
N ILE A 153 6.54 -8.60 -11.66
CA ILE A 153 5.52 -8.56 -12.72
C ILE A 153 5.55 -7.20 -13.40
N GLY A 154 6.01 -7.16 -14.65
CA GLY A 154 6.15 -5.98 -15.48
C GLY A 154 7.61 -5.58 -15.70
N GLY A 155 8.02 -5.53 -16.98
CA GLY A 155 9.39 -5.24 -17.44
C GLY A 155 9.64 -3.76 -17.78
N GLY A 156 8.85 -2.82 -17.24
CA GLY A 156 9.09 -1.39 -17.34
C GLY A 156 10.23 -0.91 -16.43
N VAL A 157 10.45 0.42 -16.39
CA VAL A 157 11.52 1.04 -15.56
C VAL A 157 11.45 0.61 -14.11
N SER A 158 10.26 0.52 -13.52
CA SER A 158 10.09 0.12 -12.12
C SER A 158 10.44 -1.35 -11.91
N GLY A 159 9.95 -2.24 -12.77
CA GLY A 159 10.22 -3.68 -12.66
C GLY A 159 11.68 -4.01 -12.87
N MET A 160 12.32 -3.47 -13.91
CA MET A 160 13.77 -3.64 -14.13
C MET A 160 14.59 -3.11 -12.95
N THR A 161 14.22 -1.95 -12.40
CA THR A 161 14.89 -1.39 -11.22
C THR A 161 14.72 -2.27 -9.99
N ALA A 162 13.53 -2.80 -9.74
CA ALA A 162 13.27 -3.70 -8.62
C ALA A 162 14.03 -5.02 -8.79
N ALA A 163 14.02 -5.60 -10.00
CA ALA A 163 14.74 -6.83 -10.31
C ALA A 163 16.24 -6.68 -10.08
N LEU A 164 16.87 -5.63 -10.62
CA LEU A 164 18.28 -5.33 -10.39
C LEU A 164 18.61 -5.10 -8.91
N ALA A 165 17.73 -4.39 -8.18
CA ALA A 165 17.95 -4.12 -6.76
C ALA A 165 17.90 -5.40 -5.90
N LEU A 166 17.10 -6.38 -6.27
CA LEU A 166 17.02 -7.69 -5.61
C LEU A 166 18.18 -8.62 -6.02
N ALA A 167 18.44 -8.72 -7.31
CA ALA A 167 19.47 -9.59 -7.85
C ALA A 167 20.88 -9.24 -7.34
N ARG A 168 21.20 -7.94 -7.26
CA ARG A 168 22.46 -7.44 -6.67
C ARG A 168 22.61 -7.70 -5.18
N GLN A 169 21.55 -8.06 -4.47
CA GLN A 169 21.58 -8.56 -3.10
C GLN A 169 21.71 -10.09 -3.02
N GLY A 170 21.86 -10.77 -4.17
CA GLY A 170 22.06 -12.21 -4.27
C GLY A 170 20.77 -13.05 -4.34
N PHE A 171 19.62 -12.42 -4.56
CA PHE A 171 18.35 -13.15 -4.70
C PHE A 171 18.09 -13.51 -6.17
N LYS A 172 17.59 -14.72 -6.41
CA LYS A 172 17.05 -15.11 -7.73
C LYS A 172 15.79 -14.31 -8.03
N VAL A 173 15.69 -13.77 -9.23
CA VAL A 173 14.55 -12.96 -9.68
C VAL A 173 14.00 -13.47 -11.00
N TYR A 174 12.70 -13.70 -11.04
CA TYR A 174 11.96 -13.95 -12.28
C TYR A 174 11.29 -12.63 -12.70
N LEU A 175 11.78 -12.02 -13.79
CA LEU A 175 11.21 -10.80 -14.37
C LEU A 175 10.26 -11.19 -15.50
N VAL A 176 8.95 -11.06 -15.25
CA VAL A 176 7.90 -11.44 -16.20
C VAL A 176 7.34 -10.19 -16.89
N GLU A 177 7.38 -10.18 -18.23
CA GLU A 177 6.83 -9.15 -19.08
C GLU A 177 5.89 -9.76 -20.13
N LYS A 178 4.69 -9.19 -20.27
CA LYS A 178 3.69 -9.67 -21.24
C LYS A 178 4.02 -9.30 -22.68
N GLU A 179 4.71 -8.19 -22.88
CA GLU A 179 5.16 -7.73 -24.19
C GLU A 179 6.44 -8.48 -24.61
N PRO A 180 6.76 -8.51 -25.91
CA PRO A 180 7.97 -9.19 -26.39
C PRO A 180 9.27 -8.52 -25.96
N GLU A 181 9.21 -7.26 -25.49
CA GLU A 181 10.39 -6.46 -25.15
C GLU A 181 10.22 -5.76 -23.79
N LEU A 182 11.36 -5.62 -23.08
CA LEU A 182 11.43 -4.83 -21.85
C LEU A 182 11.41 -3.31 -22.17
N GLY A 183 11.07 -2.49 -21.19
CA GLY A 183 11.12 -1.02 -21.25
C GLY A 183 9.77 -0.32 -21.04
N GLY A 184 8.66 -0.99 -21.32
CA GLY A 184 7.31 -0.49 -21.08
C GLY A 184 7.04 0.88 -21.73
N LEU A 185 6.34 1.78 -21.03
CA LEU A 185 5.95 3.11 -21.53
C LEU A 185 7.15 3.98 -21.89
N LEU A 186 8.33 3.78 -21.26
CA LEU A 186 9.52 4.56 -21.52
C LEU A 186 10.01 4.42 -22.98
N ARG A 187 9.73 3.28 -23.64
CA ARG A 187 10.05 3.08 -25.06
C ARG A 187 9.32 4.03 -26.00
N LYS A 188 8.16 4.55 -25.59
CA LYS A 188 7.34 5.47 -26.40
C LYS A 188 7.73 6.93 -26.23
N LEU A 189 8.56 7.26 -25.24
CA LEU A 189 8.99 8.62 -24.97
C LEU A 189 10.20 9.00 -25.82
N ASN A 190 10.30 10.28 -26.18
CA ASN A 190 11.47 10.87 -26.82
C ASN A 190 12.56 11.16 -25.77
N ARG A 191 12.28 12.10 -24.87
CA ARG A 191 13.18 12.52 -23.79
C ARG A 191 12.46 12.55 -22.45
N VAL A 192 13.21 12.45 -21.38
CA VAL A 192 12.68 12.52 -20.01
C VAL A 192 12.95 13.88 -19.39
N TYR A 193 12.02 14.37 -18.59
CA TYR A 193 12.23 15.59 -17.79
C TYR A 193 12.78 15.24 -16.41
N PRO A 194 13.47 16.14 -15.72
CA PRO A 194 13.95 17.45 -16.17
C PRO A 194 15.26 17.38 -16.96
N THR A 195 15.89 16.22 -17.07
CA THR A 195 17.27 16.04 -17.57
C THR A 195 17.41 16.11 -19.09
N PHE A 196 16.33 16.01 -19.84
CA PHE A 196 16.31 15.92 -21.30
C PHE A 196 17.11 14.75 -21.91
N ARG A 197 17.51 13.75 -21.09
CA ARG A 197 18.12 12.51 -21.60
C ARG A 197 17.14 11.80 -22.55
N LYS A 198 17.68 11.16 -23.58
CA LYS A 198 16.87 10.31 -24.47
C LYS A 198 16.32 9.13 -23.70
N ALA A 199 15.02 8.86 -23.85
CA ALA A 199 14.38 7.73 -23.17
C ALA A 199 14.94 6.38 -23.65
N SER A 200 15.30 6.26 -24.94
CA SER A 200 15.94 5.07 -25.51
C SER A 200 17.26 4.72 -24.82
N GLU A 201 18.12 5.70 -24.53
CA GLU A 201 19.39 5.48 -23.84
C GLU A 201 19.17 4.88 -22.43
N ILE A 202 18.16 5.37 -21.71
CA ILE A 202 17.82 4.86 -20.37
C ILE A 202 17.29 3.43 -20.46
N VAL A 203 16.44 3.13 -21.46
CA VAL A 203 15.92 1.78 -21.66
C VAL A 203 17.06 0.82 -21.98
N GLU A 204 17.94 1.18 -22.93
CA GLU A 204 19.07 0.34 -23.33
C GLU A 204 20.06 0.07 -22.18
N GLU A 205 20.34 1.09 -21.35
CA GLU A 205 21.17 0.94 -20.16
C GLU A 205 20.56 -0.06 -19.17
N LEU A 206 19.23 0.07 -18.90
CA LEU A 206 18.53 -0.83 -17.97
C LEU A 206 18.41 -2.25 -18.51
N VAL A 207 18.09 -2.42 -19.81
CA VAL A 207 17.98 -3.74 -20.44
C VAL A 207 19.33 -4.46 -20.40
N ARG A 208 20.41 -3.78 -20.82
CA ARG A 208 21.77 -4.34 -20.75
C ARG A 208 22.16 -4.74 -19.33
N ALA A 209 21.80 -3.91 -18.33
CA ALA A 209 22.10 -4.23 -16.93
C ALA A 209 21.31 -5.47 -16.45
N VAL A 210 20.05 -5.62 -16.87
CA VAL A 210 19.19 -6.76 -16.52
C VAL A 210 19.71 -8.04 -17.20
N GLU A 211 20.09 -7.98 -18.48
CA GLU A 211 20.61 -9.11 -19.26
C GLU A 211 21.99 -9.59 -18.79
N ALA A 212 22.78 -8.68 -18.21
CA ALA A 212 24.10 -8.98 -17.67
C ALA A 212 24.06 -9.54 -16.23
N GLU A 213 22.88 -9.61 -15.61
CA GLU A 213 22.74 -10.02 -14.20
C GLU A 213 22.32 -11.49 -14.11
N ASP A 214 23.24 -12.37 -13.74
CA ASP A 214 23.03 -13.83 -13.68
C ASP A 214 21.87 -14.27 -12.78
N ASN A 215 21.53 -13.48 -11.77
CA ASN A 215 20.43 -13.76 -10.86
C ASN A 215 19.04 -13.35 -11.42
N ILE A 216 18.97 -12.74 -12.60
CA ILE A 216 17.70 -12.37 -13.23
C ILE A 216 17.37 -13.31 -14.40
N GLU A 217 16.24 -13.96 -14.32
CA GLU A 217 15.65 -14.69 -15.42
C GLU A 217 14.54 -13.86 -16.06
N VAL A 218 14.76 -13.43 -17.30
CA VAL A 218 13.83 -12.59 -18.06
C VAL A 218 12.86 -13.48 -18.85
N LEU A 219 11.57 -13.26 -18.62
CA LEU A 219 10.47 -14.01 -19.24
C LEU A 219 9.54 -13.03 -19.97
N THR A 220 9.91 -12.67 -21.21
CA THR A 220 9.08 -11.84 -22.10
C THR A 220 7.97 -12.65 -22.75
N SER A 221 6.99 -11.98 -23.35
CA SER A 221 5.78 -12.58 -23.93
C SER A 221 5.10 -13.56 -22.98
N THR A 222 5.17 -13.29 -21.66
CA THR A 222 4.76 -14.21 -20.59
C THR A 222 3.81 -13.51 -19.62
N ARG A 223 2.76 -14.21 -19.21
CA ARG A 223 1.77 -13.70 -18.23
C ARG A 223 1.69 -14.61 -17.01
N VAL A 224 1.36 -14.02 -15.87
CA VAL A 224 1.00 -14.77 -14.67
C VAL A 224 -0.44 -15.25 -14.80
N GLU A 225 -0.66 -16.56 -14.76
CA GLU A 225 -1.97 -17.18 -14.92
C GLU A 225 -2.60 -17.59 -13.60
N GLN A 226 -1.78 -18.08 -12.67
CA GLN A 226 -2.27 -18.51 -11.35
C GLN A 226 -1.22 -18.22 -10.27
N VAL A 227 -1.68 -17.82 -9.10
CA VAL A 227 -0.87 -17.69 -7.89
C VAL A 227 -1.55 -18.45 -6.77
N LYS A 228 -0.82 -19.36 -6.15
CA LYS A 228 -1.22 -20.14 -4.97
C LYS A 228 -0.18 -19.97 -3.88
N GLY A 229 -0.49 -20.44 -2.68
CA GLY A 229 0.44 -20.40 -1.56
C GLY A 229 0.22 -19.18 -0.66
N PHE A 230 1.28 -18.73 -0.03
CA PHE A 230 1.27 -17.68 0.99
C PHE A 230 2.63 -17.02 1.08
N VAL A 231 2.75 -15.98 1.88
CA VAL A 231 3.99 -15.24 2.10
C VAL A 231 5.18 -16.17 2.36
N GLY A 232 6.24 -15.95 1.60
CA GLY A 232 7.42 -16.80 1.65
C GLY A 232 7.36 -18.05 0.76
N ASN A 233 6.17 -18.47 0.28
CA ASN A 233 5.98 -19.72 -0.44
C ASN A 233 4.85 -19.61 -1.48
N PHE A 234 5.05 -18.78 -2.49
CA PHE A 234 4.12 -18.65 -3.61
C PHE A 234 4.48 -19.65 -4.72
N SER A 235 3.50 -20.44 -5.15
CA SER A 235 3.55 -21.23 -6.38
C SER A 235 2.85 -20.43 -7.47
N VAL A 236 3.56 -20.11 -8.53
CA VAL A 236 3.09 -19.25 -9.62
C VAL A 236 3.14 -20.02 -10.92
N LYS A 237 1.99 -20.11 -11.59
CA LYS A 237 1.90 -20.62 -12.96
C LYS A 237 2.03 -19.47 -13.93
N LEU A 238 2.97 -19.60 -14.85
CA LEU A 238 3.24 -18.69 -15.95
C LEU A 238 2.76 -19.31 -17.26
N ARG A 239 2.29 -18.45 -18.18
CA ARG A 239 1.95 -18.86 -19.56
C ARG A 239 2.62 -17.92 -20.56
N ARG A 240 3.37 -18.48 -21.48
CA ARG A 240 3.94 -17.80 -22.64
C ARG A 240 2.88 -17.58 -23.73
N ALA A 241 3.08 -16.57 -24.57
CA ALA A 241 2.25 -16.35 -25.76
C ALA A 241 2.25 -17.54 -26.73
N SER A 242 3.29 -18.37 -26.72
CA SER A 242 3.38 -19.66 -27.46
C SER A 242 2.42 -20.74 -26.94
N GLY A 243 1.80 -20.53 -25.76
CA GLY A 243 0.99 -21.52 -25.06
C GLY A 243 1.77 -22.40 -24.08
N GLU A 244 3.09 -22.28 -24.01
CA GLU A 244 3.93 -23.00 -23.05
C GLU A 244 3.63 -22.53 -21.63
N GLU A 245 3.51 -23.49 -20.71
CA GLU A 245 3.29 -23.23 -19.27
C GLU A 245 4.54 -23.59 -18.47
N ALA A 246 4.81 -22.81 -17.42
CA ALA A 246 5.87 -23.06 -16.46
C ALA A 246 5.39 -22.79 -15.04
N ASP A 247 5.81 -23.59 -14.09
CA ASP A 247 5.57 -23.37 -12.67
C ASP A 247 6.86 -22.92 -12.00
N ILE A 248 6.79 -21.81 -11.24
CA ILE A 248 7.89 -21.30 -10.43
C ILE A 248 7.48 -21.19 -8.96
N PHE A 249 8.46 -21.25 -8.07
CA PHE A 249 8.27 -21.04 -6.64
C PHE A 249 9.06 -19.81 -6.20
N VAL A 250 8.41 -18.89 -5.48
CA VAL A 250 9.02 -17.63 -5.04
C VAL A 250 8.56 -17.25 -3.65
N GLY A 251 9.43 -16.57 -2.89
CA GLY A 251 9.08 -16.06 -1.57
C GLY A 251 8.34 -14.74 -1.59
N THR A 252 8.55 -13.92 -2.64
CA THR A 252 7.95 -12.60 -2.74
C THR A 252 7.49 -12.27 -4.16
N ILE A 253 6.53 -11.33 -4.25
CA ILE A 253 6.01 -10.84 -5.53
C ILE A 253 6.07 -9.31 -5.52
N VAL A 254 6.60 -8.70 -6.59
CA VAL A 254 6.61 -7.25 -6.79
C VAL A 254 5.73 -6.91 -8.00
N VAL A 255 4.68 -6.13 -7.79
CA VAL A 255 3.77 -5.66 -8.84
C VAL A 255 4.29 -4.35 -9.41
N ALA A 256 4.73 -4.37 -10.67
CA ALA A 256 5.31 -3.24 -11.40
C ALA A 256 4.69 -3.08 -12.80
N THR A 257 3.44 -3.44 -12.97
CA THR A 257 2.71 -3.54 -14.24
C THR A 257 2.49 -2.23 -14.97
N GLY A 258 2.81 -1.11 -14.33
CA GLY A 258 2.70 0.20 -14.97
C GLY A 258 1.25 0.69 -15.11
N ALA A 259 1.07 1.62 -16.05
CA ALA A 259 -0.19 2.25 -16.40
C ALA A 259 -0.18 2.61 -17.88
N VAL A 260 -1.33 2.99 -18.42
CA VAL A 260 -1.50 3.42 -19.82
C VAL A 260 -2.03 4.84 -19.88
N GLU A 261 -1.81 5.52 -21.02
CA GLU A 261 -2.40 6.83 -21.27
C GLU A 261 -3.92 6.70 -21.42
N PHE A 262 -4.65 7.65 -20.82
CA PHE A 262 -6.09 7.76 -21.06
C PHE A 262 -6.37 8.21 -22.50
N GLU A 263 -7.20 7.46 -23.21
CA GLU A 263 -7.65 7.80 -24.56
C GLU A 263 -8.82 8.79 -24.49
N PRO A 264 -8.67 10.05 -24.95
CA PRO A 264 -9.67 11.09 -24.75
C PRO A 264 -10.77 11.11 -25.83
N LYS A 265 -11.30 9.95 -26.23
CA LYS A 265 -12.39 9.85 -27.23
C LYS A 265 -13.59 10.73 -26.86
N GLY A 266 -14.09 11.50 -27.82
CA GLY A 266 -15.22 12.41 -27.64
C GLY A 266 -14.87 13.70 -26.89
N LEU A 267 -13.58 13.93 -26.54
CA LEU A 267 -13.12 15.17 -25.90
C LEU A 267 -12.31 15.99 -26.89
N TYR A 268 -12.61 17.29 -26.97
CA TYR A 268 -11.88 18.29 -27.76
C TYR A 268 -11.66 17.94 -29.24
N GLY A 269 -12.52 17.09 -29.82
CA GLY A 269 -12.42 16.65 -31.22
C GLY A 269 -11.36 15.57 -31.49
N TYR A 270 -10.84 14.92 -30.43
CA TYR A 270 -9.88 13.81 -30.58
C TYR A 270 -10.48 12.64 -31.38
N GLY A 271 -9.79 12.20 -32.42
CA GLY A 271 -10.24 11.15 -33.34
C GLY A 271 -11.21 11.64 -34.43
N GLU A 272 -11.65 12.91 -34.38
CA GLU A 272 -12.57 13.53 -35.37
C GLU A 272 -11.88 14.65 -36.16
N LEU A 273 -11.07 15.45 -35.48
CA LEU A 273 -10.34 16.57 -36.08
C LEU A 273 -8.89 16.19 -36.30
N GLU A 274 -8.42 16.32 -37.54
CA GLU A 274 -7.00 16.17 -37.86
C GLU A 274 -6.19 17.26 -37.14
N GLY A 275 -5.03 16.90 -36.59
CA GLY A 275 -4.20 17.78 -35.76
C GLY A 275 -4.57 17.83 -34.28
N VAL A 276 -5.54 17.07 -33.79
CA VAL A 276 -5.80 16.87 -32.34
C VAL A 276 -5.19 15.56 -31.90
N ILE A 277 -4.14 15.63 -31.09
CA ILE A 277 -3.33 14.47 -30.65
C ILE A 277 -3.14 14.45 -29.14
N THR A 278 -2.68 13.32 -28.60
CA THR A 278 -2.27 13.21 -27.18
C THR A 278 -0.80 13.59 -26.99
N GLN A 279 -0.37 13.76 -25.72
CA GLN A 279 1.04 13.96 -25.38
C GLN A 279 1.91 12.78 -25.84
N LEU A 280 1.44 11.56 -25.73
CA LEU A 280 2.21 10.38 -26.12
C LEU A 280 2.40 10.30 -27.64
N GLN A 281 1.37 10.66 -28.41
CA GLN A 281 1.49 10.77 -29.87
C GLN A 281 2.49 11.88 -30.28
N LEU A 282 2.50 13.01 -29.57
CA LEU A 282 3.50 14.05 -29.76
C LEU A 282 4.92 13.55 -29.46
N GLU A 283 5.10 12.76 -28.38
CA GLU A 283 6.40 12.15 -28.04
C GLU A 283 6.92 11.27 -29.19
N GLU A 284 6.03 10.45 -29.79
CA GLU A 284 6.36 9.60 -30.93
C GLU A 284 6.74 10.46 -32.16
N MET A 285 5.98 11.52 -32.47
CA MET A 285 6.30 12.44 -33.58
C MET A 285 7.65 13.13 -33.38
N LEU A 286 7.94 13.61 -32.17
CA LEU A 286 9.24 14.23 -31.83
C LEU A 286 10.40 13.23 -31.94
N LYS A 287 10.20 12.01 -31.48
CA LYS A 287 11.18 10.92 -31.53
C LYS A 287 11.54 10.53 -32.97
N GLU A 288 10.54 10.54 -33.86
CA GLU A 288 10.68 10.18 -35.27
C GLU A 288 11.03 11.36 -36.18
N GLY A 289 11.10 12.60 -35.65
CA GLY A 289 11.33 13.80 -36.41
C GLY A 289 10.20 14.16 -37.39
N LYS A 290 8.97 13.71 -37.08
CA LYS A 290 7.81 13.88 -37.97
C LYS A 290 6.91 15.08 -37.63
N LEU A 291 7.26 15.89 -36.64
CA LEU A 291 6.45 17.03 -36.22
C LEU A 291 6.37 18.13 -37.28
N GLY A 292 7.42 18.27 -38.09
CA GLY A 292 7.53 19.39 -39.02
C GLY A 292 7.74 20.73 -38.30
N LYS A 293 7.26 21.82 -38.91
CA LYS A 293 7.37 23.20 -38.37
C LYS A 293 5.97 23.82 -38.29
N PRO A 294 5.17 23.45 -37.28
CA PRO A 294 3.84 24.03 -37.09
C PRO A 294 3.98 25.52 -36.74
N ARG A 295 3.07 26.36 -37.26
CA ARG A 295 3.02 27.80 -36.94
C ARG A 295 2.63 28.02 -35.49
N ALA A 296 1.63 27.24 -35.03
CA ALA A 296 1.18 27.31 -33.65
C ALA A 296 0.75 25.94 -33.10
N VAL A 297 1.09 25.69 -31.81
CA VAL A 297 0.73 24.51 -31.04
C VAL A 297 0.01 24.92 -29.76
N VAL A 298 -1.13 24.31 -29.48
CA VAL A 298 -1.90 24.57 -28.26
C VAL A 298 -1.95 23.30 -27.39
N PHE A 299 -1.37 23.35 -26.18
CA PHE A 299 -1.48 22.31 -25.19
C PHE A 299 -2.71 22.56 -24.30
N ILE A 300 -3.58 21.57 -24.13
CA ILE A 300 -4.70 21.63 -23.19
C ILE A 300 -4.41 20.65 -22.05
N LEU A 301 -4.19 21.19 -20.83
CA LEU A 301 -3.88 20.39 -19.65
C LEU A 301 -5.14 19.85 -18.96
N CYS A 302 -4.99 18.81 -18.15
CA CYS A 302 -6.04 18.18 -17.33
C CYS A 302 -7.18 17.54 -18.14
N VAL A 303 -6.93 17.09 -19.38
CA VAL A 303 -7.94 16.42 -20.21
C VAL A 303 -8.23 15.03 -19.66
N GLY A 304 -9.46 14.79 -19.15
CA GLY A 304 -9.87 13.53 -18.54
C GLY A 304 -9.24 13.28 -17.15
N ALA A 305 -8.81 14.33 -16.46
CA ALA A 305 -8.30 14.28 -15.09
C ALA A 305 -8.90 15.41 -14.25
N ARG A 306 -8.87 15.30 -12.92
CA ARG A 306 -9.47 16.25 -11.98
C ARG A 306 -10.96 16.49 -12.30
N GLU A 307 -11.65 15.42 -12.63
CA GLU A 307 -13.10 15.40 -12.81
C GLU A 307 -13.79 15.62 -11.46
N GLU A 308 -14.97 16.21 -11.44
CA GLU A 308 -15.72 16.42 -10.20
C GLU A 308 -16.26 15.11 -9.65
N GLU A 309 -16.65 14.20 -10.54
CA GLU A 309 -17.18 12.89 -10.21
C GLU A 309 -16.53 11.80 -11.09
N GLY A 310 -16.63 10.55 -10.66
CA GLY A 310 -16.11 9.41 -11.41
C GLY A 310 -14.73 8.94 -10.94
N PRO A 311 -14.08 8.05 -11.70
CA PRO A 311 -12.83 7.42 -11.26
C PRO A 311 -11.58 8.31 -11.45
N ARG A 312 -11.65 9.40 -12.21
CA ARG A 312 -10.50 10.25 -12.54
C ARG A 312 -10.54 11.62 -11.85
N THR A 313 -10.94 11.64 -10.58
CA THR A 313 -10.91 12.87 -9.75
C THR A 313 -9.50 13.32 -9.40
N TYR A 314 -8.49 12.45 -9.59
CA TYR A 314 -7.09 12.72 -9.31
C TYR A 314 -6.40 13.61 -10.35
N CYS A 315 -5.30 14.24 -9.94
CA CYS A 315 -4.36 14.92 -10.85
C CYS A 315 -3.45 13.88 -11.52
N GLY A 316 -3.24 13.99 -12.83
CA GLY A 316 -2.32 13.14 -13.59
C GLY A 316 -0.84 13.26 -13.19
N ARG A 317 -0.46 14.27 -12.40
CA ARG A 317 0.87 14.57 -11.80
C ARG A 317 2.01 14.78 -12.81
N ILE A 318 2.03 14.06 -13.93
CA ILE A 318 3.09 14.11 -14.94
C ILE A 318 2.76 15.04 -16.11
N CYS A 319 1.49 15.33 -16.35
CA CYS A 319 1.02 16.00 -17.55
C CYS A 319 1.63 17.40 -17.75
N CYS A 320 1.73 18.18 -16.68
CA CYS A 320 2.29 19.54 -16.74
C CYS A 320 3.77 19.51 -17.12
N ALA A 321 4.59 18.71 -16.44
CA ALA A 321 6.02 18.62 -16.72
C ALA A 321 6.30 18.02 -18.12
N THR A 322 5.46 17.08 -18.59
CA THR A 322 5.54 16.55 -19.95
C THR A 322 5.24 17.65 -20.98
N ALA A 323 4.18 18.44 -20.77
CA ALA A 323 3.84 19.56 -21.66
C ALA A 323 4.95 20.63 -21.69
N LEU A 324 5.49 20.98 -20.51
CA LEU A 324 6.62 21.93 -20.43
C LEU A 324 7.85 21.43 -21.19
N LYS A 325 8.23 20.16 -20.97
CA LYS A 325 9.36 19.56 -21.69
C LYS A 325 9.13 19.54 -23.20
N ASN A 326 7.95 19.13 -23.66
CA ASN A 326 7.64 19.09 -25.10
C ASN A 326 7.59 20.50 -25.71
N ALA A 327 7.03 21.47 -24.99
CA ALA A 327 7.04 22.87 -25.42
C ALA A 327 8.47 23.43 -25.57
N VAL A 328 9.36 23.12 -24.63
CA VAL A 328 10.78 23.50 -24.71
C VAL A 328 11.44 22.85 -25.92
N LEU A 329 11.25 21.55 -26.16
CA LEU A 329 11.83 20.83 -27.29
C LEU A 329 11.37 21.42 -28.63
N ILE A 330 10.08 21.73 -28.77
CA ILE A 330 9.54 22.34 -29.99
C ILE A 330 10.15 23.73 -30.19
N LYS A 331 10.26 24.55 -29.15
CA LYS A 331 10.86 25.89 -29.22
C LYS A 331 12.34 25.88 -29.57
N GLU A 332 13.08 24.88 -29.08
CA GLU A 332 14.51 24.75 -29.42
C GLU A 332 14.72 24.31 -30.87
N GLU A 333 13.84 23.45 -31.39
CA GLU A 333 13.90 23.00 -32.79
C GLU A 333 13.31 24.01 -33.76
N SER A 334 12.25 24.70 -33.36
CA SER A 334 11.50 25.68 -34.17
C SER A 334 11.17 26.94 -33.35
N PRO A 335 12.09 27.90 -33.20
CA PRO A 335 11.92 29.10 -32.36
C PRO A 335 10.72 29.97 -32.75
N ASP A 336 10.33 29.98 -34.02
CA ASP A 336 9.22 30.77 -34.57
C ASP A 336 7.83 30.15 -34.25
N THR A 337 7.77 28.90 -33.85
CA THR A 337 6.50 28.24 -33.49
C THR A 337 5.86 28.93 -32.28
N GLU A 338 4.64 29.43 -32.45
CA GLU A 338 3.84 29.95 -31.32
C GLU A 338 3.33 28.80 -30.44
N ILE A 339 3.61 28.84 -29.14
CA ILE A 339 3.17 27.78 -28.20
C ILE A 339 2.30 28.39 -27.11
N TYR A 340 1.12 27.79 -26.92
CA TYR A 340 0.17 28.15 -25.90
C TYR A 340 -0.07 26.93 -24.97
N VAL A 341 0.01 27.13 -23.66
CA VAL A 341 -0.33 26.12 -22.65
C VAL A 341 -1.57 26.58 -21.91
N LEU A 342 -2.69 25.91 -22.13
CA LEU A 342 -3.94 26.16 -21.45
C LEU A 342 -4.00 25.31 -20.19
N TYR A 343 -4.11 25.94 -19.02
CA TYR A 343 -3.94 25.26 -17.75
C TYR A 343 -4.98 25.68 -16.71
N ARG A 344 -5.30 24.77 -15.79
CA ARG A 344 -6.05 25.08 -14.55
C ARG A 344 -5.08 25.50 -13.44
N ASP A 345 -4.05 24.69 -13.22
CA ASP A 345 -2.88 24.96 -12.38
C ASP A 345 -1.66 24.29 -13.00
N ILE A 346 -0.47 24.88 -12.87
CA ILE A 346 0.79 24.22 -13.26
C ILE A 346 1.35 23.48 -12.04
N GLN A 347 1.50 22.18 -12.18
CA GLN A 347 2.11 21.32 -11.17
C GLN A 347 3.55 21.04 -11.56
N ALA A 348 4.48 21.70 -10.89
CA ALA A 348 5.93 21.53 -11.07
C ALA A 348 6.62 21.14 -9.74
N PRO A 349 6.12 20.08 -9.01
CA PRO A 349 6.65 19.70 -7.72
C PRO A 349 7.90 18.83 -7.89
N GLY A 350 9.05 19.36 -7.59
CA GLY A 350 10.30 18.61 -7.62
C GLY A 350 11.49 19.49 -7.94
N LYS A 351 12.68 18.93 -7.70
CA LYS A 351 13.93 19.61 -8.05
C LYS A 351 14.03 19.78 -9.57
N GLU A 352 14.35 20.98 -10.03
CA GLU A 352 14.51 21.34 -11.45
C GLU A 352 13.18 21.40 -12.25
N TYR A 353 12.01 21.22 -11.63
CA TYR A 353 10.73 21.28 -12.36
C TYR A 353 10.22 22.72 -12.48
N GLU A 354 10.47 23.57 -11.47
CA GLU A 354 10.19 25.01 -11.57
C GLU A 354 11.12 25.68 -12.58
N GLU A 355 12.39 25.28 -12.61
CA GLU A 355 13.36 25.74 -13.59
C GLU A 355 12.92 25.37 -15.02
N LEU A 356 12.36 24.18 -15.22
CA LEU A 356 11.77 23.77 -16.49
C LEU A 356 10.60 24.69 -16.90
N TYR A 357 9.75 25.08 -15.95
CA TYR A 357 8.67 26.03 -16.19
C TYR A 357 9.19 27.41 -16.55
N LEU A 358 10.20 27.91 -15.83
CA LEU A 358 10.86 29.20 -16.14
C LEU A 358 11.49 29.19 -17.54
N ARG A 359 12.23 28.12 -17.88
CA ARG A 359 12.82 27.94 -19.22
C ARG A 359 11.77 27.99 -20.34
N ALA A 360 10.64 27.32 -20.16
CA ALA A 360 9.54 27.38 -21.13
C ALA A 360 9.03 28.82 -21.32
N ARG A 361 8.91 29.61 -20.26
CA ARG A 361 8.52 31.02 -20.31
C ARG A 361 9.57 31.91 -21.00
N GLU A 362 10.83 31.71 -20.70
CA GLU A 362 11.96 32.44 -21.31
C GLU A 362 12.03 32.18 -22.82
N LEU A 363 11.67 30.98 -23.27
CA LEU A 363 11.55 30.63 -24.69
C LEU A 363 10.26 31.18 -25.34
N GLY A 364 9.44 31.94 -24.62
CA GLY A 364 8.25 32.60 -25.14
C GLY A 364 7.01 31.74 -25.20
N VAL A 365 6.95 30.62 -24.46
CA VAL A 365 5.72 29.84 -24.31
C VAL A 365 4.69 30.65 -23.54
N LYS A 366 3.47 30.77 -24.07
CA LYS A 366 2.38 31.58 -23.53
C LYS A 366 1.46 30.71 -22.66
N PHE A 367 1.25 31.11 -21.41
CA PHE A 367 0.44 30.40 -20.44
C PHE A 367 -0.90 31.10 -20.22
N ILE A 368 -2.02 30.38 -20.49
CA ILE A 368 -3.39 30.91 -20.38
C ILE A 368 -4.16 30.08 -19.37
N ARG A 369 -4.53 30.69 -18.26
CA ARG A 369 -5.33 30.03 -17.22
C ARG A 369 -6.81 30.02 -17.58
N TYR A 370 -7.45 28.84 -17.49
CA TYR A 370 -8.89 28.66 -17.65
C TYR A 370 -9.51 28.01 -16.41
N GLY A 371 -10.82 28.22 -16.21
CA GLY A 371 -11.60 27.58 -15.15
C GLY A 371 -12.33 26.31 -15.65
N PRO A 372 -12.57 25.33 -14.78
CA PRO A 372 -13.27 24.10 -15.16
C PRO A 372 -14.71 24.36 -15.64
N GLU A 373 -15.35 25.45 -15.19
CA GLU A 373 -16.70 25.86 -15.55
C GLU A 373 -16.80 26.37 -17.02
N LYS A 374 -15.66 26.79 -17.60
CA LYS A 374 -15.56 27.25 -18.99
C LYS A 374 -14.38 26.58 -19.69
N PRO A 375 -14.47 25.27 -20.00
CA PRO A 375 -13.39 24.54 -20.66
C PRO A 375 -13.13 25.07 -22.07
N PRO A 376 -11.90 24.96 -22.58
CA PRO A 376 -11.57 25.30 -23.96
C PRO A 376 -12.46 24.56 -24.96
N LYS A 377 -12.66 25.16 -26.15
CA LYS A 377 -13.37 24.52 -27.27
C LYS A 377 -12.45 24.44 -28.45
N VAL A 378 -12.40 23.31 -29.13
CA VAL A 378 -11.61 23.08 -30.35
C VAL A 378 -12.55 22.92 -31.53
N ALA A 379 -12.27 23.59 -32.60
CA ALA A 379 -13.03 23.51 -33.85
C ALA A 379 -12.10 23.58 -35.07
N LYS A 380 -12.56 23.07 -36.20
CA LYS A 380 -11.91 23.23 -37.47
C LYS A 380 -12.07 24.69 -37.95
N SER A 381 -11.01 25.31 -38.49
CA SER A 381 -11.03 26.67 -38.99
C SER A 381 -10.15 26.76 -40.25
N GLY A 382 -10.75 26.86 -41.42
CA GLY A 382 -10.05 26.77 -42.69
C GLY A 382 -9.28 25.45 -42.84
N ASP A 383 -7.97 25.56 -43.15
CA ASP A 383 -7.07 24.41 -43.29
C ASP A 383 -6.43 23.98 -41.95
N GLY A 384 -6.74 24.64 -40.81
CA GLY A 384 -6.18 24.39 -39.50
C GLY A 384 -7.26 24.23 -38.42
N LEU A 385 -6.86 24.48 -37.19
CA LEU A 385 -7.68 24.43 -36.01
C LEU A 385 -7.81 25.80 -35.35
N GLU A 386 -8.88 25.97 -34.58
CA GLU A 386 -9.11 27.12 -33.72
C GLU A 386 -9.44 26.66 -32.32
N VAL A 387 -8.74 27.18 -31.31
CA VAL A 387 -9.03 26.93 -29.92
C VAL A 387 -9.59 28.19 -29.26
N ARG A 388 -10.82 28.12 -28.75
CA ARG A 388 -11.45 29.19 -27.96
C ARG A 388 -11.28 28.91 -26.50
N VAL A 389 -10.74 29.86 -25.74
CA VAL A 389 -10.50 29.73 -24.31
C VAL A 389 -10.85 31.00 -23.56
N TYR A 390 -11.64 30.90 -22.49
CA TYR A 390 -11.90 32.01 -21.59
C TYR A 390 -10.73 32.16 -20.61
N SER A 391 -9.95 33.23 -20.79
CA SER A 391 -8.84 33.55 -19.88
C SER A 391 -9.39 34.14 -18.58
N THR A 392 -9.19 33.43 -17.46
CA THR A 392 -9.60 33.91 -16.13
C THR A 392 -8.82 35.16 -15.69
N LEU A 393 -7.60 35.34 -16.19
CA LEU A 393 -6.77 36.51 -15.87
C LEU A 393 -7.18 37.76 -16.67
N LEU A 394 -7.54 37.59 -17.94
CA LEU A 394 -7.93 38.70 -18.81
C LEU A 394 -9.42 38.98 -18.79
N GLY A 395 -10.24 38.09 -18.19
CA GLY A 395 -11.69 38.25 -18.10
C GLY A 395 -12.42 38.18 -19.46
N ARG A 396 -11.79 37.64 -20.50
CA ARG A 396 -12.34 37.54 -21.86
C ARG A 396 -11.99 36.25 -22.57
N GLU A 397 -12.74 35.96 -23.63
CA GLU A 397 -12.43 34.86 -24.53
C GLU A 397 -11.28 35.25 -25.47
N LEU A 398 -10.39 34.31 -25.69
CA LEU A 398 -9.31 34.37 -26.65
C LEU A 398 -9.55 33.32 -27.72
N ILE A 399 -9.20 33.66 -28.97
CA ILE A 399 -9.25 32.78 -30.12
C ILE A 399 -7.81 32.53 -30.57
N LEU A 400 -7.41 31.27 -30.59
CA LEU A 400 -6.05 30.83 -30.89
C LEU A 400 -6.07 29.95 -32.15
N PRO A 401 -5.75 30.50 -33.32
CA PRO A 401 -5.52 29.70 -34.52
C PRO A 401 -4.27 28.84 -34.32
N CYS A 402 -4.35 27.54 -34.68
CA CYS A 402 -3.22 26.63 -34.53
C CYS A 402 -3.26 25.49 -35.56
N ASP A 403 -2.11 24.88 -35.77
CA ASP A 403 -1.97 23.71 -36.64
C ASP A 403 -2.09 22.40 -35.84
N LEU A 404 -1.81 22.46 -34.53
CA LEU A 404 -1.80 21.29 -33.65
C LEU A 404 -2.38 21.59 -32.28
N VAL A 405 -3.23 20.69 -31.78
CA VAL A 405 -3.75 20.70 -30.42
C VAL A 405 -3.27 19.44 -29.71
N VAL A 406 -2.59 19.60 -28.58
CA VAL A 406 -2.02 18.51 -27.79
C VAL A 406 -2.78 18.36 -26.48
N LEU A 407 -3.45 17.24 -26.33
CA LEU A 407 -4.23 16.91 -25.15
C LEU A 407 -3.36 16.24 -24.08
N SER A 408 -3.24 16.87 -22.92
CA SER A 408 -2.49 16.33 -21.79
C SER A 408 -3.38 15.47 -20.93
N THR A 409 -3.39 14.19 -21.20
CA THR A 409 -4.20 13.17 -20.55
C THR A 409 -3.49 12.53 -19.35
N PRO A 410 -4.22 12.00 -18.33
CA PRO A 410 -3.62 11.28 -17.23
C PRO A 410 -3.22 9.86 -17.64
N LEU A 411 -2.41 9.21 -16.82
CA LEU A 411 -2.29 7.77 -16.83
C LEU A 411 -3.51 7.15 -16.11
N VAL A 412 -3.98 6.03 -16.63
CA VAL A 412 -5.03 5.19 -16.04
C VAL A 412 -4.51 3.78 -15.84
N GLN A 413 -5.14 3.02 -14.94
CA GLN A 413 -4.76 1.63 -14.70
C GLN A 413 -4.93 0.79 -15.97
N HIS A 414 -4.02 -0.15 -16.16
CA HIS A 414 -4.07 -1.11 -17.25
C HIS A 414 -5.32 -2.00 -17.13
N GLU A 415 -5.93 -2.39 -18.25
CA GLU A 415 -7.12 -3.26 -18.26
C GLU A 415 -6.92 -4.57 -17.49
N ASP A 416 -5.73 -5.17 -17.59
CA ASP A 416 -5.35 -6.39 -16.88
C ASP A 416 -5.27 -6.20 -15.34
N GLY A 417 -5.26 -4.97 -14.84
CA GLY A 417 -5.09 -4.66 -13.42
C GLY A 417 -6.17 -5.29 -12.53
N ARG A 418 -7.43 -5.30 -12.98
CA ARG A 418 -8.54 -5.94 -12.23
C ARG A 418 -8.39 -7.47 -12.16
N ALA A 419 -7.93 -8.09 -13.23
CA ALA A 419 -7.70 -9.53 -13.27
C ALA A 419 -6.54 -9.91 -12.33
N LEU A 420 -5.44 -9.15 -12.38
CA LEU A 420 -4.28 -9.35 -11.53
C LEU A 420 -4.61 -9.08 -10.04
N SER A 421 -5.41 -8.06 -9.73
CA SER A 421 -5.90 -7.78 -8.37
C SER A 421 -6.64 -8.99 -7.77
N ARG A 422 -7.53 -9.61 -8.54
CA ARG A 422 -8.25 -10.82 -8.11
C ARG A 422 -7.31 -12.01 -7.96
N LEU A 423 -6.38 -12.18 -8.88
CA LEU A 423 -5.40 -13.27 -8.88
C LEU A 423 -4.49 -13.21 -7.65
N LEU A 424 -3.97 -12.03 -7.32
CA LEU A 424 -3.09 -11.78 -6.18
C LEU A 424 -3.86 -11.53 -4.87
N LYS A 425 -5.19 -11.34 -4.93
CA LYS A 425 -6.05 -10.96 -3.80
C LYS A 425 -5.58 -9.67 -3.12
N VAL A 426 -5.27 -8.66 -3.93
CA VAL A 426 -4.82 -7.34 -3.49
C VAL A 426 -5.84 -6.27 -3.90
N PRO A 427 -6.04 -5.20 -3.08
CA PRO A 427 -7.07 -4.20 -3.34
C PRO A 427 -6.69 -3.23 -4.47
N LEU A 428 -7.72 -2.65 -5.09
CA LEU A 428 -7.63 -1.47 -5.94
C LEU A 428 -8.29 -0.27 -5.24
N GLY A 429 -7.77 0.92 -5.48
CA GLY A 429 -8.37 2.18 -5.07
C GLY A 429 -9.61 2.55 -5.89
N GLN A 430 -10.29 3.63 -5.51
CA GLN A 430 -11.44 4.17 -6.26
C GLN A 430 -11.04 4.66 -7.65
N ASP A 431 -9.80 5.07 -7.82
CA ASP A 431 -9.16 5.49 -9.07
C ASP A 431 -8.78 4.32 -9.98
N GLY A 432 -8.94 3.09 -9.51
CA GLY A 432 -8.62 1.85 -10.21
C GLY A 432 -7.16 1.40 -10.09
N PHE A 433 -6.27 2.19 -9.51
CA PHE A 433 -4.88 1.79 -9.26
C PHE A 433 -4.76 0.82 -8.08
N PHE A 434 -3.65 0.09 -8.01
CA PHE A 434 -3.38 -0.77 -6.86
C PHE A 434 -3.19 0.06 -5.59
N LEU A 435 -3.84 -0.37 -4.50
CA LEU A 435 -3.87 0.35 -3.23
C LEU A 435 -2.87 -0.26 -2.24
N GLU A 436 -2.00 0.58 -1.70
CA GLU A 436 -1.06 0.23 -0.64
C GLU A 436 -1.76 -0.03 0.70
N ALA A 437 -1.09 -0.77 1.58
CA ALA A 437 -1.62 -1.07 2.92
C ALA A 437 -1.78 0.18 3.79
N HIS A 438 -0.87 1.14 3.67
CA HIS A 438 -0.94 2.43 4.39
C HIS A 438 0.03 3.46 3.79
N PRO A 439 -0.41 4.68 3.43
CA PRO A 439 0.39 5.65 2.68
C PRO A 439 1.67 6.12 3.40
N LYS A 440 1.70 6.12 4.73
CA LYS A 440 2.88 6.52 5.52
C LYS A 440 3.69 5.35 6.04
N LEU A 441 3.03 4.30 6.56
CA LEU A 441 3.68 3.24 7.30
C LEU A 441 4.06 2.04 6.43
N ARG A 442 3.28 1.78 5.38
CA ARG A 442 3.46 0.65 4.45
C ARG A 442 3.20 1.07 2.99
N PRO A 443 3.99 2.04 2.46
CA PRO A 443 3.68 2.70 1.18
C PRO A 443 4.00 1.86 -0.07
N VAL A 444 4.72 0.76 0.08
CA VAL A 444 5.13 -0.16 -1.00
C VAL A 444 4.66 -1.60 -0.77
N GLU A 445 3.80 -1.81 0.23
CA GLU A 445 3.30 -3.13 0.64
C GLU A 445 1.78 -3.17 0.45
N PHE A 446 1.27 -4.32 0.08
CA PHE A 446 -0.15 -4.60 0.19
C PHE A 446 -0.52 -5.05 1.62
N ALA A 447 -1.82 -5.10 1.90
CA ALA A 447 -2.32 -5.72 3.13
C ALA A 447 -2.02 -7.23 3.20
N SER A 448 -1.86 -7.87 2.03
CA SER A 448 -1.38 -9.25 1.90
C SER A 448 0.14 -9.26 2.00
N ASP A 449 0.70 -9.99 2.97
CA ASP A 449 2.15 -10.04 3.16
C ASP A 449 2.87 -10.76 2.02
N GLY A 450 4.11 -10.36 1.75
CA GLY A 450 4.95 -10.93 0.71
C GLY A 450 4.68 -10.42 -0.69
N ILE A 451 3.69 -9.52 -0.85
CA ILE A 451 3.38 -8.87 -2.12
C ILE A 451 3.63 -7.37 -1.98
N PHE A 452 4.38 -6.82 -2.92
CA PHE A 452 4.85 -5.44 -2.92
C PHE A 452 4.42 -4.70 -4.19
N LEU A 453 4.45 -3.39 -4.15
CA LEU A 453 3.90 -2.51 -5.18
C LEU A 453 4.89 -1.39 -5.52
N CYS A 454 5.07 -1.10 -6.80
CA CYS A 454 5.88 0.04 -7.22
C CYS A 454 5.49 0.61 -8.60
N GLY A 455 5.95 1.81 -8.84
CA GLY A 455 5.78 2.51 -10.10
C GLY A 455 4.37 3.02 -10.35
N THR A 456 4.04 3.23 -11.62
CA THR A 456 2.74 3.78 -12.03
C THR A 456 1.58 2.78 -11.88
N ALA A 457 1.85 1.52 -11.56
CA ALA A 457 0.83 0.57 -11.12
C ALA A 457 0.11 1.05 -9.83
N HIS A 458 0.82 1.80 -8.97
CA HIS A 458 0.29 2.38 -7.74
C HIS A 458 -0.47 3.70 -7.98
N ALA A 459 0.09 4.60 -8.75
CA ALA A 459 -0.50 5.88 -9.12
C ALA A 459 0.38 6.59 -10.16
N PRO A 460 -0.14 7.57 -10.91
CA PRO A 460 0.68 8.40 -11.78
C PRO A 460 1.84 9.06 -11.03
N LYS A 461 3.07 8.91 -11.52
CA LYS A 461 4.26 9.50 -10.92
C LYS A 461 5.40 9.63 -11.93
N PRO A 462 6.34 10.57 -11.73
CA PRO A 462 7.51 10.72 -12.59
C PRO A 462 8.49 9.55 -12.44
N ILE A 463 9.38 9.38 -13.43
CA ILE A 463 10.33 8.26 -13.49
C ILE A 463 11.22 8.17 -12.25
N ALA A 464 11.69 9.30 -11.71
CA ALA A 464 12.51 9.34 -10.51
C ALA A 464 11.79 8.73 -9.30
N GLU A 465 10.50 9.05 -9.10
CA GLU A 465 9.69 8.44 -8.04
C GLU A 465 9.41 6.95 -8.31
N CYS A 466 9.23 6.56 -9.58
CA CYS A 466 9.11 5.16 -9.96
C CYS A 466 10.34 4.34 -9.54
N VAL A 467 11.54 4.86 -9.82
CA VAL A 467 12.81 4.25 -9.44
C VAL A 467 12.97 4.18 -7.92
N ALA A 468 12.67 5.28 -7.21
CA ALA A 468 12.74 5.33 -5.75
C ALA A 468 11.79 4.30 -5.11
N GLN A 469 10.55 4.23 -5.58
CA GLN A 469 9.55 3.30 -5.07
C GLN A 469 9.91 1.83 -5.39
N ALA A 470 10.45 1.56 -6.57
CA ALA A 470 10.92 0.23 -6.94
C ALA A 470 12.04 -0.27 -6.03
N ARG A 471 13.02 0.59 -5.70
CA ARG A 471 14.08 0.27 -4.74
C ARG A 471 13.53 0.04 -3.32
N ALA A 472 12.54 0.84 -2.90
CA ALA A 472 11.88 0.65 -1.61
C ALA A 472 11.12 -0.69 -1.54
N ALA A 473 10.38 -1.06 -2.59
CA ALA A 473 9.69 -2.34 -2.69
C ALA A 473 10.69 -3.52 -2.67
N ALA A 474 11.78 -3.41 -3.42
CA ALA A 474 12.86 -4.40 -3.42
C ALA A 474 13.50 -4.53 -2.02
N GLY A 475 13.79 -3.42 -1.33
CA GLY A 475 14.33 -3.45 0.02
C GLY A 475 13.41 -4.15 1.02
N LYS A 476 12.10 -3.93 0.92
CA LYS A 476 11.10 -4.62 1.76
C LYS A 476 11.00 -6.11 1.44
N ALA A 477 11.04 -6.49 0.16
CA ALA A 477 11.06 -7.88 -0.26
C ALA A 477 12.34 -8.60 0.20
N ALA A 478 13.50 -7.92 0.11
CA ALA A 478 14.79 -8.44 0.54
C ALA A 478 14.84 -8.74 2.05
N ILE A 479 14.21 -7.93 2.90
CA ILE A 479 14.12 -8.19 4.35
C ILE A 479 13.46 -9.55 4.60
N LEU A 480 12.35 -9.83 3.91
CA LEU A 480 11.61 -11.07 4.08
C LEU A 480 12.42 -12.29 3.59
N MET A 481 13.01 -12.19 2.41
CA MET A 481 13.82 -13.27 1.82
C MET A 481 15.14 -13.50 2.57
N GLY A 482 15.77 -12.42 3.06
CA GLY A 482 17.02 -12.50 3.81
C GLY A 482 16.87 -13.15 5.18
N ALA A 483 15.71 -13.01 5.81
CA ALA A 483 15.39 -13.68 7.08
C ALA A 483 15.29 -15.20 6.92
N ARG A 484 15.01 -15.72 5.72
CA ARG A 484 14.79 -17.13 5.38
C ARG A 484 13.71 -17.86 6.18
N GLU A 485 13.23 -17.23 7.23
CA GLU A 485 12.13 -17.69 8.07
C GLU A 485 11.20 -16.52 8.38
N LEU A 486 9.91 -16.76 8.30
CA LEU A 486 8.87 -15.83 8.72
C LEU A 486 8.21 -16.37 9.98
N ARG A 487 8.19 -15.58 11.04
CA ARG A 487 7.40 -15.86 12.23
C ARG A 487 6.06 -15.14 12.07
N THR A 488 5.00 -15.92 12.03
CA THR A 488 3.64 -15.39 11.97
C THR A 488 2.96 -15.55 13.33
N GLU A 489 2.08 -14.63 13.64
CA GLU A 489 1.36 -14.60 14.91
C GLU A 489 0.47 -15.84 15.08
N ALA A 490 0.53 -16.46 16.25
CA ALA A 490 -0.25 -17.67 16.56
C ALA A 490 -1.74 -17.40 16.84
N ILE A 491 -2.18 -16.14 16.81
CA ILE A 491 -3.61 -15.77 16.99
C ILE A 491 -4.37 -16.10 15.70
N THR A 492 -4.65 -17.36 15.50
CA THR A 492 -5.28 -17.90 14.28
C THR A 492 -6.61 -18.58 14.59
N ALA A 493 -7.40 -18.82 13.55
CA ALA A 493 -8.61 -19.64 13.65
C ALA A 493 -8.25 -21.12 13.86
N VAL A 494 -9.08 -21.83 14.64
CA VAL A 494 -8.97 -23.27 14.87
C VAL A 494 -10.30 -23.92 14.56
N VAL A 495 -10.29 -25.01 13.82
CA VAL A 495 -11.49 -25.79 13.47
C VAL A 495 -11.63 -27.00 14.39
N ASP A 496 -12.82 -27.16 14.97
CA ASP A 496 -13.25 -28.40 15.61
C ASP A 496 -13.78 -29.37 14.54
N PRO A 497 -13.04 -30.43 14.21
CA PRO A 497 -13.44 -31.35 13.15
C PRO A 497 -14.71 -32.15 13.52
N GLY A 498 -15.04 -32.29 14.82
CA GLY A 498 -16.27 -32.96 15.27
C GLY A 498 -17.52 -32.16 14.92
N LYS A 499 -17.45 -30.84 15.02
CA LYS A 499 -18.56 -29.94 14.68
C LYS A 499 -18.61 -29.54 13.21
N CYS A 500 -17.47 -29.56 12.51
CA CYS A 500 -17.36 -29.11 11.12
C CYS A 500 -18.11 -30.06 10.17
N ILE A 501 -18.98 -29.50 9.33
CA ILE A 501 -19.76 -30.25 8.32
C ILE A 501 -19.18 -30.11 6.90
N GLY A 502 -18.10 -29.36 6.70
CA GLY A 502 -17.44 -29.19 5.42
C GLY A 502 -18.20 -28.34 4.39
N CYS A 503 -19.07 -27.42 4.85
CA CYS A 503 -19.95 -26.63 3.96
C CYS A 503 -19.20 -25.62 3.06
N GLY A 504 -17.93 -25.33 3.31
CA GLY A 504 -17.10 -24.44 2.48
C GLY A 504 -17.24 -22.95 2.75
N LEU A 505 -18.24 -22.50 3.50
CA LEU A 505 -18.52 -21.06 3.72
C LEU A 505 -17.31 -20.29 4.27
N CYS A 506 -16.55 -20.87 5.19
CA CYS A 506 -15.34 -20.25 5.73
C CYS A 506 -14.26 -20.01 4.68
N ALA A 507 -14.14 -20.89 3.66
CA ALA A 507 -13.18 -20.74 2.56
C ALA A 507 -13.65 -19.69 1.57
N GLU A 508 -14.94 -19.60 1.31
CA GLU A 508 -15.54 -18.61 0.41
C GLU A 508 -15.41 -17.18 0.95
N LEU A 509 -15.69 -16.99 2.23
CA LEU A 509 -15.67 -15.66 2.88
C LEU A 509 -14.27 -15.16 3.24
N CYS A 510 -13.25 -16.01 3.26
CA CYS A 510 -11.93 -15.62 3.72
C CYS A 510 -11.17 -14.83 2.63
N PRO A 511 -10.89 -13.52 2.82
CA PRO A 511 -10.17 -12.73 1.84
C PRO A 511 -8.72 -13.18 1.66
N TYR A 512 -8.16 -13.89 2.65
CA TYR A 512 -6.77 -14.36 2.64
C TYR A 512 -6.63 -15.81 2.15
N GLY A 513 -7.73 -16.54 1.98
CA GLY A 513 -7.71 -17.95 1.58
C GLY A 513 -7.11 -18.90 2.62
N ALA A 514 -7.16 -18.55 3.91
CA ALA A 514 -6.62 -19.38 4.99
C ALA A 514 -7.38 -20.70 5.20
N PRO A 515 -8.74 -20.76 5.21
CA PRO A 515 -9.46 -22.01 5.28
C PRO A 515 -9.42 -22.77 3.95
N VAL A 516 -9.17 -24.06 3.99
CA VAL A 516 -9.26 -25.00 2.86
C VAL A 516 -10.14 -26.18 3.24
N ILE A 517 -10.84 -26.77 2.28
CA ILE A 517 -11.67 -27.97 2.52
C ILE A 517 -10.89 -29.19 2.08
N GLU A 518 -10.56 -30.05 3.03
CA GLU A 518 -9.88 -31.33 2.82
C GLU A 518 -10.66 -32.46 3.48
N GLY A 519 -10.95 -33.52 2.76
CA GLY A 519 -11.68 -34.68 3.29
C GLY A 519 -13.04 -34.31 3.92
N ARG A 520 -13.79 -33.38 3.32
CA ARG A 520 -15.06 -32.83 3.83
C ARG A 520 -14.98 -32.10 5.17
N LYS A 521 -13.81 -31.62 5.56
CA LYS A 521 -13.59 -30.80 6.76
C LYS A 521 -12.78 -29.56 6.38
N ALA A 522 -13.02 -28.46 7.08
CA ALA A 522 -12.19 -27.28 6.96
C ALA A 522 -10.87 -27.47 7.72
N LYS A 523 -9.77 -27.03 7.13
CA LYS A 523 -8.48 -26.85 7.79
C LYS A 523 -8.01 -25.42 7.62
N ILE A 524 -7.35 -24.87 8.61
CA ILE A 524 -6.77 -23.52 8.53
C ILE A 524 -5.30 -23.62 8.17
N ARG A 525 -4.90 -22.92 7.10
CA ARG A 525 -3.49 -22.64 6.85
C ARG A 525 -3.07 -21.51 7.79
N GLU A 526 -2.49 -21.87 8.91
CA GLU A 526 -2.20 -20.92 9.99
C GLU A 526 -1.26 -19.79 9.53
N ALA A 527 -0.27 -20.09 8.69
CA ALA A 527 0.67 -19.11 8.14
C ALA A 527 0.00 -17.98 7.30
N VAL A 528 -1.20 -18.21 6.80
CA VAL A 528 -1.99 -17.25 5.99
C VAL A 528 -3.05 -16.53 6.84
N CYS A 529 -3.42 -17.13 7.98
CA CYS A 529 -4.50 -16.63 8.81
C CYS A 529 -4.13 -15.30 9.48
N LYS A 530 -4.95 -14.27 9.28
CA LYS A 530 -4.77 -12.94 9.89
C LYS A 530 -5.58 -12.74 11.19
N GLY A 531 -6.14 -13.80 11.75
CA GLY A 531 -6.86 -13.71 13.01
C GLY A 531 -8.12 -12.84 13.00
N CYS A 532 -8.67 -12.49 11.80
CA CYS A 532 -9.77 -11.53 11.68
C CYS A 532 -11.14 -12.00 12.19
N GLY A 533 -11.33 -13.31 12.44
CA GLY A 533 -12.54 -13.88 13.00
C GLY A 533 -13.72 -14.06 12.04
N THR A 534 -13.66 -13.57 10.78
CA THR A 534 -14.77 -13.66 9.81
C THR A 534 -15.30 -15.09 9.65
N CYS A 535 -14.41 -16.07 9.53
CA CYS A 535 -14.79 -17.49 9.41
C CYS A 535 -15.43 -18.06 10.68
N ALA A 536 -15.01 -17.60 11.86
CA ALA A 536 -15.60 -18.03 13.13
C ALA A 536 -17.02 -17.47 13.31
N ALA A 537 -17.19 -16.16 13.06
CA ALA A 537 -18.50 -15.49 13.14
C ALA A 537 -19.53 -16.04 12.14
N SER A 538 -19.07 -16.51 10.97
CA SER A 538 -19.95 -17.02 9.91
C SER A 538 -20.19 -18.52 9.94
N CYS A 539 -19.55 -19.26 10.85
CA CYS A 539 -19.68 -20.71 10.90
C CYS A 539 -21.06 -21.17 11.43
N PRO A 540 -21.93 -21.80 10.60
CA PRO A 540 -23.29 -22.16 11.02
C PRO A 540 -23.33 -23.26 12.09
N ARG A 541 -22.19 -23.92 12.34
CA ARG A 541 -22.07 -24.99 13.34
C ARG A 541 -21.21 -24.59 14.54
N ASN A 542 -20.78 -23.31 14.65
CA ASN A 542 -19.83 -22.85 15.66
C ASN A 542 -18.61 -23.79 15.78
N ALA A 543 -18.14 -24.29 14.64
CA ALA A 543 -17.02 -25.22 14.56
C ALA A 543 -15.66 -24.51 14.49
N ILE A 544 -15.63 -23.18 14.44
CA ILE A 544 -14.41 -22.39 14.34
C ILE A 544 -14.32 -21.44 15.53
N THR A 545 -13.21 -21.49 16.22
CA THR A 545 -12.88 -20.57 17.32
C THR A 545 -11.59 -19.81 16.99
N MET A 546 -11.38 -18.69 17.65
CA MET A 546 -10.14 -17.91 17.53
C MET A 546 -9.24 -18.16 18.72
N ARG A 547 -7.98 -18.52 18.49
CA ARG A 547 -6.98 -18.51 19.56
C ARG A 547 -6.90 -17.09 20.14
N HIS A 548 -6.72 -16.99 21.45
CA HIS A 548 -6.65 -15.72 22.20
C HIS A 548 -7.98 -14.94 22.29
N PHE A 549 -9.04 -15.39 21.59
CA PHE A 549 -10.39 -14.82 21.59
C PHE A 549 -11.44 -15.91 21.59
N THR A 550 -11.32 -16.87 22.53
CA THR A 550 -12.31 -17.94 22.68
C THR A 550 -13.60 -17.39 23.29
N ASP A 551 -14.71 -18.12 23.11
CA ASP A 551 -16.01 -17.76 23.70
C ASP A 551 -15.93 -17.58 25.21
N GLU A 552 -15.14 -18.43 25.89
CA GLU A 552 -14.90 -18.35 27.33
C GLU A 552 -14.20 -17.05 27.73
N GLN A 553 -13.18 -16.66 27.00
CA GLN A 553 -12.44 -15.42 27.23
C GLN A 553 -13.31 -14.18 27.02
N ILE A 554 -14.13 -14.18 25.95
CA ILE A 554 -15.06 -13.08 25.65
C ILE A 554 -16.16 -13.02 26.71
N ARG A 555 -16.72 -14.17 27.11
CA ARG A 555 -17.73 -14.25 28.15
C ARG A 555 -17.20 -13.73 29.48
N ALA A 556 -15.99 -14.11 29.88
CA ALA A 556 -15.36 -13.61 31.10
C ALA A 556 -15.22 -12.07 31.11
N GLN A 557 -14.92 -11.44 29.95
CA GLN A 557 -14.89 -9.99 29.84
C GLN A 557 -16.29 -9.37 30.05
N ILE A 558 -17.32 -9.95 29.43
CA ILE A 558 -18.72 -9.49 29.56
C ILE A 558 -19.20 -9.62 31.01
N GLU A 559 -18.99 -10.79 31.63
CA GLU A 559 -19.35 -11.04 33.03
C GLU A 559 -18.63 -10.08 33.96
N ALA A 560 -17.33 -9.85 33.74
CA ALA A 560 -16.55 -8.89 34.52
C ALA A 560 -17.09 -7.45 34.40
N LEU A 561 -17.58 -7.04 33.23
CA LEU A 561 -18.22 -5.74 33.04
C LEU A 561 -19.53 -5.63 33.83
N LEU A 562 -20.35 -6.68 33.83
CA LEU A 562 -21.67 -6.67 34.45
C LEU A 562 -21.61 -6.80 35.99
N LEU A 563 -20.67 -7.58 36.53
CA LEU A 563 -20.49 -7.77 37.98
C LEU A 563 -19.96 -6.54 38.72
N GLY A 564 -19.49 -5.52 38.01
CA GLY A 564 -19.00 -4.27 38.59
C GLY A 564 -20.06 -3.17 38.70
N ARG A 565 -21.28 -3.47 38.33
CA ARG A 565 -22.49 -2.62 38.51
C ARG A 565 -23.35 -3.18 39.63
#